data_26ba7bd7b21370eae7307aeef805fe1c
#
_entry.id   26ba7bd7b21370eae7307aeef805fe1c
#
_cell.length_a   1.000
_cell.length_b   1.000
_cell.length_c   1.000
_cell.angle_alpha   90.00
_cell.angle_beta   90.00
_cell.angle_gamma   90.00
#
_symmetry.space_group_name_H-M   'P 1'
#
loop_
_entity.id
_entity.type
_entity.pdbx_description
1 polymer ?
#
loop_
_entity_poly.entity_id
_entity_poly.type
_entity_poly.pdbx_seq_one_letter_code
_entity_poly.pdbx_strand_id
1 'polypeptide(L)'
;TIRFAGLNEDAVVTLRHRAARGEVPTPRIYSCGPMLDRTPPAYPRWTSPVDTPVEAAATARRLLREEQHDGLLVTQQITPDLMRPIVEVAHEFGRPVVGQIWFTDGREAAAIGIDQLDNSSRIFASREYPKARLLSYQSIAGRLGLLARGWMAIDWDLTRPIMERMVDRGVSYCPTLVVHQNQAGIGLQE
;
A
#
# COMPACT_ATOMS: atom_id res chain seq x y z
N THR A 1 -0.67 15.16 -12.88
CA THR A 1 -0.93 14.73 -11.50
C THR A 1 0.01 13.61 -11.12
N ILE A 2 0.63 13.69 -9.94
CA ILE A 2 1.46 12.65 -9.35
C ILE A 2 1.00 12.38 -7.91
N ARG A 3 1.20 11.14 -7.45
CA ARG A 3 0.98 10.74 -6.07
C ARG A 3 2.32 10.31 -5.47
N PHE A 4 2.69 10.94 -4.35
CA PHE A 4 3.78 10.50 -3.50
C PHE A 4 3.25 9.55 -2.43
N ALA A 5 3.81 8.37 -2.35
CA ALA A 5 3.46 7.35 -1.38
C ALA A 5 4.72 6.91 -0.61
N GLY A 6 4.67 6.98 0.72
CA GLY A 6 5.74 6.47 1.58
C GLY A 6 6.91 7.41 1.84
N LEU A 7 6.74 8.69 1.67
CA LEU A 7 7.74 9.68 2.09
C LEU A 7 7.26 10.42 3.32
N ASN A 8 8.08 10.41 4.34
CA ASN A 8 7.89 11.19 5.58
C ASN A 8 8.68 12.49 5.43
N GLU A 9 8.16 13.44 4.62
CA GLU A 9 8.92 14.66 4.41
C GLU A 9 8.02 15.88 4.32
N ASP A 10 8.26 16.84 5.20
CA ASP A 10 7.80 18.21 5.11
C ASP A 10 8.08 18.82 3.71
N ALA A 11 9.14 18.32 3.05
CA ALA A 11 9.52 18.68 1.70
C ALA A 11 8.41 18.42 0.67
N VAL A 12 7.73 17.25 0.72
CA VAL A 12 6.64 16.92 -0.22
C VAL A 12 5.43 17.80 0.04
N VAL A 13 5.07 18.02 1.30
CA VAL A 13 3.97 18.91 1.69
C VAL A 13 4.29 20.35 1.28
N THR A 14 5.51 20.82 1.56
CA THR A 14 5.99 22.15 1.15
C THR A 14 5.96 22.30 -0.36
N LEU A 15 6.47 21.32 -1.11
CA LEU A 15 6.46 21.35 -2.58
C LEU A 15 5.02 21.38 -3.13
N ARG A 16 4.12 20.61 -2.55
CA ARG A 16 2.69 20.61 -2.90
C ARG A 16 2.07 22.00 -2.71
N HIS A 17 2.33 22.65 -1.58
CA HIS A 17 1.82 24.00 -1.32
C HIS A 17 2.41 25.02 -2.28
N ARG A 18 3.70 24.96 -2.58
CA ARG A 18 4.35 25.84 -3.57
C ARG A 18 3.80 25.61 -4.97
N ALA A 19 3.58 24.34 -5.35
CA ALA A 19 2.95 24.01 -6.63
C ALA A 19 1.51 24.54 -6.74
N ALA A 20 0.73 24.44 -5.66
CA ALA A 20 -0.63 24.95 -5.61
C ALA A 20 -0.71 26.49 -5.73
N ARG A 21 0.33 27.22 -5.28
CA ARG A 21 0.46 28.67 -5.44
C ARG A 21 1.10 29.09 -6.77
N GLY A 22 1.45 28.13 -7.64
CA GLY A 22 2.10 28.40 -8.93
C GLY A 22 3.57 28.85 -8.83
N GLU A 23 4.21 28.67 -7.68
CA GLU A 23 5.62 29.08 -7.45
C GLU A 23 6.62 28.14 -8.13
N VAL A 24 6.21 26.93 -8.48
CA VAL A 24 7.04 25.93 -9.14
C VAL A 24 6.25 25.23 -10.24
N PRO A 25 6.84 25.02 -11.44
CA PRO A 25 6.17 24.34 -12.54
C PRO A 25 6.19 22.82 -12.31
N THR A 26 5.22 22.32 -11.57
CA THR A 26 5.07 20.88 -11.28
C THR A 26 3.67 20.39 -11.60
N PRO A 27 3.47 19.08 -11.85
CA PRO A 27 2.14 18.48 -11.85
C PRO A 27 1.46 18.67 -10.47
N ARG A 28 0.13 18.53 -10.42
CA ARG A 28 -0.58 18.47 -9.15
C ARG A 28 -0.04 17.30 -8.31
N ILE A 29 0.31 17.57 -7.06
CA ILE A 29 0.92 16.63 -6.13
C ILE A 29 -0.12 16.18 -5.09
N TYR A 30 -0.25 14.87 -4.91
CA TYR A 30 -0.98 14.25 -3.81
C TYR A 30 0.01 13.50 -2.92
N SER A 31 -0.14 13.62 -1.61
CA SER A 31 0.71 12.97 -0.62
C SER A 31 -0.08 11.98 0.22
N CYS A 32 0.45 10.75 0.38
CA CYS A 32 -0.07 9.76 1.32
C CYS A 32 0.72 9.71 2.65
N GLY A 33 1.71 10.60 2.82
CA GLY A 33 2.56 10.60 4.02
C GLY A 33 3.45 9.37 4.15
N PRO A 34 3.95 9.13 5.38
CA PRO A 34 4.74 7.96 5.68
C PRO A 34 3.91 6.69 5.56
N MET A 35 4.58 5.57 5.33
CA MET A 35 3.96 4.24 5.35
C MET A 35 3.44 3.91 6.74
N LEU A 36 2.27 3.33 6.84
CA LEU A 36 1.76 2.72 8.06
C LEU A 36 2.00 1.21 8.00
N ASP A 37 2.77 0.70 8.92
CA ASP A 37 3.11 -0.73 8.97
C ASP A 37 3.33 -1.18 10.41
N ARG A 38 3.30 -2.49 10.64
CA ARG A 38 3.58 -3.07 11.95
C ARG A 38 5.10 -3.19 12.18
N THR A 39 5.51 -3.16 13.45
CA THR A 39 6.91 -3.41 13.87
C THR A 39 7.30 -4.89 13.70
N PRO A 40 8.52 -5.21 13.19
CA PRO A 40 9.46 -4.30 12.52
C PRO A 40 9.00 -3.99 11.11
N PRO A 41 8.92 -2.71 10.71
CA PRO A 41 8.42 -2.35 9.40
C PRO A 41 9.39 -2.75 8.29
N ALA A 42 8.85 -3.01 7.10
CA ALA A 42 9.66 -3.37 5.94
C ALA A 42 10.62 -2.25 5.50
N TYR A 43 10.23 -1.00 5.72
CA TYR A 43 10.96 0.21 5.36
C TYR A 43 11.08 1.18 6.55
N PRO A 44 11.93 0.90 7.55
CA PRO A 44 11.96 1.63 8.83
C PRO A 44 12.12 3.15 8.68
N ARG A 45 12.90 3.59 7.67
CA ARG A 45 13.19 5.01 7.44
C ARG A 45 11.97 5.81 6.99
N TRP A 46 10.99 5.16 6.36
CA TRP A 46 9.83 5.81 5.72
C TRP A 46 8.51 5.40 6.36
N THR A 47 8.55 4.76 7.50
CA THR A 47 7.38 4.18 8.15
C THR A 47 7.10 4.85 9.50
N SER A 48 5.84 5.16 9.74
CA SER A 48 5.29 5.40 11.07
C SER A 48 4.71 4.07 11.56
N PRO A 49 5.40 3.36 12.47
CA PRO A 49 4.94 2.06 12.95
C PRO A 49 3.67 2.18 13.78
N VAL A 50 2.80 1.17 13.68
CA VAL A 50 1.55 1.05 14.45
C VAL A 50 1.37 -0.41 14.87
N ASP A 51 1.29 -0.66 16.18
CA ASP A 51 1.26 -2.02 16.70
C ASP A 51 -0.07 -2.36 17.40
N THR A 52 -0.91 -1.35 17.63
CA THR A 52 -2.25 -1.53 18.18
C THR A 52 -3.31 -0.78 17.35
N PRO A 53 -4.57 -1.23 17.37
CA PRO A 53 -5.68 -0.53 16.71
C PRO A 53 -5.84 0.94 17.16
N VAL A 54 -5.56 1.22 18.42
CA VAL A 54 -5.62 2.57 18.99
C VAL A 54 -4.54 3.46 18.42
N GLU A 55 -3.30 2.98 18.36
CA GLU A 55 -2.18 3.68 17.72
C GLU A 55 -2.43 3.89 16.22
N ALA A 56 -2.97 2.89 15.54
CA ALA A 56 -3.31 2.95 14.12
C ALA A 56 -4.32 4.09 13.85
N ALA A 57 -5.40 4.17 14.62
CA ALA A 57 -6.39 5.25 14.50
C ALA A 57 -5.79 6.62 14.85
N ALA A 58 -5.02 6.71 15.92
CA ALA A 58 -4.40 7.98 16.36
C ALA A 58 -3.41 8.50 15.31
N THR A 59 -2.55 7.62 14.78
CA THR A 59 -1.58 7.97 13.75
C THR A 59 -2.28 8.40 12.46
N ALA A 60 -3.32 7.68 12.02
CA ALA A 60 -4.12 8.05 10.86
C ALA A 60 -4.73 9.46 11.00
N ARG A 61 -5.31 9.78 12.17
CA ARG A 61 -5.86 11.13 12.44
C ARG A 61 -4.80 12.22 12.42
N ARG A 62 -3.64 11.97 13.01
CA ARG A 62 -2.52 12.93 13.00
C ARG A 62 -2.06 13.23 11.57
N LEU A 63 -1.82 12.22 10.77
CA LEU A 63 -1.37 12.37 9.38
C LEU A 63 -2.37 13.16 8.53
N LEU A 64 -3.66 12.95 8.72
CA LEU A 64 -4.69 13.61 7.92
C LEU A 64 -5.03 15.01 8.43
N ARG A 65 -5.10 15.22 9.75
CA ARG A 65 -5.53 16.49 10.34
C ARG A 65 -4.37 17.47 10.47
N GLU A 66 -3.24 17.03 11.03
CA GLU A 66 -2.13 17.90 11.40
C GLU A 66 -1.14 18.05 10.24
N GLU A 67 -0.77 16.94 9.58
CA GLU A 67 0.17 16.94 8.48
C GLU A 67 -0.52 17.11 7.11
N GLN A 68 -1.85 17.11 7.06
CA GLN A 68 -2.67 17.44 5.89
C GLN A 68 -2.38 16.58 4.65
N HIS A 69 -2.09 15.30 4.83
CA HIS A 69 -1.95 14.38 3.71
C HIS A 69 -3.28 14.13 2.99
N ASP A 70 -3.20 13.81 1.70
CA ASP A 70 -4.37 13.61 0.83
C ASP A 70 -4.92 12.19 0.89
N GLY A 71 -4.22 11.28 1.53
CA GLY A 71 -4.59 9.89 1.74
C GLY A 71 -3.60 9.22 2.68
N LEU A 72 -3.76 7.93 2.89
CA LEU A 72 -2.85 7.11 3.71
C LEU A 72 -2.30 5.93 2.91
N LEU A 73 -1.10 5.47 3.27
CA LEU A 73 -0.47 4.29 2.69
C LEU A 73 -0.23 3.25 3.77
N VAL A 74 -0.86 2.09 3.65
CA VAL A 74 -0.59 0.91 4.48
C VAL A 74 0.33 -0.06 3.75
N THR A 75 1.24 -0.71 4.47
CA THR A 75 2.23 -1.56 3.82
C THR A 75 2.30 -2.98 4.39
N GLN A 76 3.28 -3.68 4.00
CA GLN A 76 3.45 -5.13 3.89
C GLN A 76 2.96 -5.96 5.08
N GLN A 77 3.25 -5.53 6.31
CA GLN A 77 2.96 -6.32 7.51
C GLN A 77 1.68 -5.89 8.23
N ILE A 78 0.95 -4.93 7.65
CA ILE A 78 -0.32 -4.49 8.23
C ILE A 78 -1.31 -5.65 8.30
N THR A 79 -1.90 -5.85 9.46
CA THR A 79 -2.90 -6.88 9.72
C THR A 79 -4.32 -6.31 9.58
N PRO A 80 -5.35 -7.15 9.37
CA PRO A 80 -6.73 -6.67 9.23
C PRO A 80 -7.25 -5.83 10.40
N ASP A 81 -6.85 -6.16 11.62
CA ASP A 81 -7.21 -5.42 12.84
C ASP A 81 -6.58 -4.04 12.93
N LEU A 82 -5.34 -3.87 12.43
CA LEU A 82 -4.68 -2.58 12.32
C LEU A 82 -5.17 -1.76 11.12
N MET A 83 -5.47 -2.42 10.00
CA MET A 83 -5.95 -1.75 8.79
C MET A 83 -7.33 -1.13 8.98
N ARG A 84 -8.24 -1.81 9.67
CA ARG A 84 -9.63 -1.36 9.85
C ARG A 84 -9.72 0.05 10.45
N PRO A 85 -9.14 0.37 11.60
CA PRO A 85 -9.22 1.72 12.15
C PRO A 85 -8.53 2.78 11.27
N ILE A 86 -7.51 2.41 10.49
CA ILE A 86 -6.89 3.33 9.52
C ILE A 86 -7.88 3.70 8.43
N VAL A 87 -8.58 2.72 7.84
CA VAL A 87 -9.57 2.92 6.79
C VAL A 87 -10.78 3.72 7.32
N GLU A 88 -11.30 3.35 8.49
CA GLU A 88 -12.41 4.06 9.12
C GLU A 88 -12.08 5.54 9.33
N VAL A 89 -10.93 5.84 9.92
CA VAL A 89 -10.48 7.22 10.12
C VAL A 89 -10.27 7.94 8.78
N ALA A 90 -9.65 7.32 7.80
CA ALA A 90 -9.44 7.96 6.49
C ALA A 90 -10.76 8.33 5.83
N HIS A 91 -11.75 7.44 5.89
CA HIS A 91 -13.08 7.68 5.33
C HIS A 91 -13.86 8.75 6.11
N GLU A 92 -13.68 8.88 7.45
CA GLU A 92 -14.21 10.03 8.22
C GLU A 92 -13.73 11.38 7.64
N PHE A 93 -12.50 11.42 7.12
CA PHE A 93 -11.91 12.60 6.47
C PHE A 93 -12.18 12.69 4.97
N GLY A 94 -12.91 11.74 4.38
CA GLY A 94 -13.12 11.64 2.93
C GLY A 94 -11.81 11.42 2.16
N ARG A 95 -10.86 10.68 2.75
CA ARG A 95 -9.54 10.42 2.18
C ARG A 95 -9.34 8.95 1.87
N PRO A 96 -8.67 8.62 0.73
CA PRO A 96 -8.44 7.23 0.35
C PRO A 96 -7.31 6.58 1.16
N VAL A 97 -7.40 5.26 1.28
CA VAL A 97 -6.32 4.41 1.76
C VAL A 97 -5.78 3.56 0.61
N VAL A 98 -4.47 3.61 0.43
CA VAL A 98 -3.73 2.83 -0.56
C VAL A 98 -2.95 1.73 0.14
N GLY A 99 -2.90 0.54 -0.42
CA GLY A 99 -2.21 -0.59 0.20
C GLY A 99 -1.18 -1.25 -0.70
N GLN A 100 0.00 -1.47 -0.15
CA GLN A 100 1.00 -2.41 -0.67
C GLN A 100 1.13 -3.56 0.32
N ILE A 101 0.15 -4.45 0.33
CA ILE A 101 -0.11 -5.40 1.41
C ILE A 101 0.34 -6.83 1.11
N TRP A 102 0.83 -7.54 2.16
CA TRP A 102 1.22 -8.95 2.08
C TRP A 102 0.59 -9.80 3.19
N PHE A 103 0.51 -9.29 4.42
CA PHE A 103 -0.09 -10.01 5.55
C PHE A 103 -1.61 -10.05 5.44
N THR A 104 -2.22 -8.96 5.05
CA THR A 104 -3.62 -8.90 4.62
C THR A 104 -3.69 -9.23 3.14
N ASP A 105 -4.62 -10.05 2.71
CA ASP A 105 -4.82 -10.29 1.27
C ASP A 105 -5.86 -9.33 0.68
N GLY A 106 -5.94 -9.32 -0.65
CA GLY A 106 -6.83 -8.40 -1.36
C GLY A 106 -8.31 -8.58 -1.04
N ARG A 107 -8.76 -9.79 -0.69
CA ARG A 107 -10.14 -10.09 -0.30
C ARG A 107 -10.45 -9.51 1.08
N GLU A 108 -9.53 -9.72 2.04
CA GLU A 108 -9.62 -9.16 3.38
C GLU A 108 -9.61 -7.62 3.33
N ALA A 109 -8.67 -7.05 2.56
CA ALA A 109 -8.55 -5.60 2.40
C ALA A 109 -9.78 -4.96 1.75
N ALA A 110 -10.33 -5.59 0.69
CA ALA A 110 -11.57 -5.14 0.06
C ALA A 110 -12.78 -5.22 1.01
N ALA A 111 -12.82 -6.25 1.86
CA ALA A 111 -13.87 -6.38 2.87
C ALA A 111 -13.78 -5.30 3.95
N ILE A 112 -12.58 -4.83 4.28
CA ILE A 112 -12.33 -3.73 5.22
C ILE A 112 -12.72 -2.38 4.60
N GLY A 113 -12.56 -2.22 3.28
CA GLY A 113 -12.90 -1.00 2.56
C GLY A 113 -11.69 -0.21 2.07
N ILE A 114 -10.56 -0.89 1.79
CA ILE A 114 -9.43 -0.22 1.15
C ILE A 114 -9.81 0.31 -0.24
N ASP A 115 -9.28 1.45 -0.64
CA ASP A 115 -9.65 2.11 -1.89
C ASP A 115 -8.78 1.68 -3.08
N GLN A 116 -7.52 1.39 -2.83
CA GLN A 116 -6.58 0.99 -3.88
C GLN A 116 -5.52 0.01 -3.37
N LEU A 117 -5.16 -0.93 -4.21
CA LEU A 117 -4.02 -1.83 -4.00
C LEU A 117 -2.93 -1.54 -5.04
N ASP A 118 -1.69 -1.45 -4.55
CA ASP A 118 -0.52 -1.14 -5.36
C ASP A 118 0.46 -2.30 -5.42
N ASN A 119 1.33 -2.29 -6.43
CA ASN A 119 2.45 -3.20 -6.59
C ASN A 119 2.06 -4.68 -6.61
N SER A 120 2.88 -5.47 -5.95
CA SER A 120 2.72 -6.90 -5.74
C SER A 120 1.82 -7.23 -4.55
N SER A 121 0.81 -6.40 -4.26
CA SER A 121 -0.18 -6.72 -3.25
C SER A 121 -0.80 -8.09 -3.51
N ARG A 122 -1.16 -8.79 -2.44
CA ARG A 122 -1.70 -10.15 -2.53
C ARG A 122 -3.14 -10.16 -3.06
N ILE A 123 -3.29 -9.81 -4.33
CA ILE A 123 -4.55 -9.92 -5.08
C ILE A 123 -4.67 -11.25 -5.84
N PHE A 124 -3.54 -11.97 -5.99
CA PHE A 124 -3.50 -13.29 -6.60
C PHE A 124 -3.27 -14.37 -5.55
N ALA A 125 -3.88 -15.50 -5.75
CA ALA A 125 -3.70 -16.68 -4.93
C ALA A 125 -3.01 -17.80 -5.72
N SER A 126 -2.20 -18.60 -5.01
CA SER A 126 -1.55 -19.77 -5.54
C SER A 126 -1.53 -20.87 -4.48
N ARG A 127 -1.85 -22.10 -4.86
CA ARG A 127 -1.76 -23.26 -3.97
C ARG A 127 -0.32 -23.62 -3.64
N GLU A 128 0.60 -23.37 -4.57
CA GLU A 128 2.04 -23.63 -4.37
C GLU A 128 2.67 -22.63 -3.40
N TYR A 129 2.13 -21.38 -3.35
CA TYR A 129 2.66 -20.28 -2.56
C TYR A 129 1.61 -19.71 -1.61
N PRO A 130 1.12 -20.49 -0.63
CA PRO A 130 0.10 -20.03 0.30
C PRO A 130 0.63 -18.93 1.24
N LYS A 131 -0.28 -18.17 1.85
CA LYS A 131 0.03 -17.08 2.81
C LYS A 131 1.05 -17.51 3.87
N ALA A 132 0.88 -18.69 4.45
CA ALA A 132 1.78 -19.20 5.50
C ALA A 132 3.24 -19.28 5.04
N ARG A 133 3.48 -19.66 3.77
CA ARG A 133 4.83 -19.74 3.21
C ARG A 133 5.45 -18.35 2.99
N LEU A 134 4.65 -17.36 2.59
CA LEU A 134 5.09 -15.97 2.48
C LEU A 134 5.51 -15.41 3.84
N LEU A 135 4.72 -15.68 4.88
CA LEU A 135 4.95 -15.19 6.23
C LEU A 135 6.15 -15.84 6.92
N SER A 136 6.59 -17.02 6.46
CA SER A 136 7.76 -17.72 7.02
C SER A 136 9.09 -17.07 6.62
N TYR A 137 9.12 -16.22 5.59
CA TYR A 137 10.36 -15.56 5.15
C TYR A 137 10.65 -14.29 5.97
N GLN A 138 11.82 -14.26 6.57
CA GLN A 138 12.31 -13.15 7.38
C GLN A 138 12.80 -11.96 6.54
N SER A 139 13.26 -12.19 5.31
CA SER A 139 13.83 -11.16 4.45
C SER A 139 12.84 -10.65 3.39
N ILE A 140 12.91 -9.35 3.07
CA ILE A 140 12.14 -8.72 1.99
C ILE A 140 12.43 -9.39 0.64
N ALA A 141 13.71 -9.66 0.35
CA ALA A 141 14.12 -10.28 -0.91
C ALA A 141 13.51 -11.69 -1.07
N GLY A 142 13.48 -12.48 0.00
CA GLY A 142 12.84 -13.80 0.00
C GLY A 142 11.33 -13.72 -0.25
N ARG A 143 10.66 -12.74 0.35
CA ARG A 143 9.22 -12.50 0.13
C ARG A 143 8.91 -12.05 -1.30
N LEU A 144 9.71 -11.14 -1.86
CA LEU A 144 9.57 -10.71 -3.26
C LEU A 144 9.76 -11.86 -4.24
N GLY A 145 10.76 -12.71 -4.02
CA GLY A 145 10.98 -13.89 -4.84
C GLY A 145 9.82 -14.89 -4.79
N LEU A 146 9.18 -15.05 -3.63
CA LEU A 146 7.97 -15.88 -3.50
C LEU A 146 6.75 -15.27 -4.17
N LEU A 147 6.58 -13.96 -4.05
CA LEU A 147 5.49 -13.24 -4.73
C LEU A 147 5.63 -13.39 -6.25
N ALA A 148 6.83 -13.18 -6.79
CA ALA A 148 7.09 -13.35 -8.22
C ALA A 148 6.75 -14.76 -8.71
N ARG A 149 7.15 -15.79 -7.97
CA ARG A 149 6.79 -17.19 -8.26
C ARG A 149 5.28 -17.44 -8.14
N GLY A 150 4.63 -16.84 -7.14
CA GLY A 150 3.18 -16.93 -6.97
C GLY A 150 2.42 -16.32 -8.15
N TRP A 151 2.95 -15.24 -8.73
CA TRP A 151 2.40 -14.65 -9.97
C TRP A 151 2.53 -15.59 -11.19
N MET A 152 3.64 -16.33 -11.27
CA MET A 152 3.82 -17.32 -12.35
C MET A 152 2.96 -18.58 -12.16
N ALA A 153 2.50 -18.86 -10.95
CA ALA A 153 1.69 -20.01 -10.59
C ALA A 153 0.30 -19.61 -10.07
N ILE A 154 -0.34 -18.63 -10.72
CA ILE A 154 -1.67 -18.15 -10.34
C ILE A 154 -2.69 -19.29 -10.45
N ASP A 155 -3.43 -19.53 -9.38
CA ASP A 155 -4.62 -20.36 -9.38
C ASP A 155 -5.84 -19.44 -9.59
N TRP A 156 -6.44 -19.54 -10.76
CA TRP A 156 -7.56 -18.67 -11.14
C TRP A 156 -8.84 -18.96 -10.36
N ASP A 157 -9.04 -20.19 -9.89
CA ASP A 157 -10.21 -20.55 -9.07
C ASP A 157 -10.14 -19.88 -7.69
N LEU A 158 -8.92 -19.72 -7.16
CA LEU A 158 -8.68 -19.02 -5.91
C LEU A 158 -8.61 -17.49 -6.09
N THR A 159 -8.15 -17.04 -7.24
CA THR A 159 -7.92 -15.61 -7.53
C THR A 159 -9.20 -14.88 -7.93
N ARG A 160 -10.06 -15.52 -8.72
CA ARG A 160 -11.31 -14.93 -9.20
C ARG A 160 -12.19 -14.35 -8.08
N PRO A 161 -12.46 -15.06 -6.96
CA PRO A 161 -13.25 -14.52 -5.87
C PRO A 161 -12.63 -13.29 -5.18
N ILE A 162 -11.29 -13.17 -5.23
CA ILE A 162 -10.61 -11.97 -4.72
C ILE A 162 -10.90 -10.78 -5.64
N MET A 163 -10.74 -10.97 -6.95
CA MET A 163 -10.98 -9.93 -7.95
C MET A 163 -12.44 -9.49 -7.98
N GLU A 164 -13.38 -10.44 -7.93
CA GLU A 164 -14.82 -10.15 -7.86
C GLU A 164 -15.12 -9.28 -6.63
N ARG A 165 -14.56 -9.63 -5.47
CA ARG A 165 -14.73 -8.84 -4.26
C ARG A 165 -14.15 -7.43 -4.38
N MET A 166 -13.01 -7.28 -5.05
CA MET A 166 -12.43 -5.95 -5.31
C MET A 166 -13.34 -5.12 -6.22
N VAL A 167 -13.86 -5.72 -7.29
CA VAL A 167 -14.81 -5.06 -8.19
C VAL A 167 -16.08 -4.64 -7.46
N ASP A 168 -16.70 -5.52 -6.69
CA ASP A 168 -17.91 -5.26 -5.92
C ASP A 168 -17.73 -4.11 -4.91
N ARG A 169 -16.50 -3.91 -4.44
CA ARG A 169 -16.15 -2.86 -3.47
C ARG A 169 -15.51 -1.63 -4.09
N GLY A 170 -15.38 -1.58 -5.41
CA GLY A 170 -14.78 -0.46 -6.12
C GLY A 170 -13.28 -0.27 -5.84
N VAL A 171 -12.58 -1.33 -5.41
CA VAL A 171 -11.14 -1.27 -5.14
C VAL A 171 -10.36 -1.22 -6.44
N SER A 172 -9.57 -0.17 -6.64
CA SER A 172 -8.69 -0.03 -7.79
C SER A 172 -7.37 -0.78 -7.60
N TYR A 173 -6.70 -1.11 -8.71
CA TYR A 173 -5.39 -1.76 -8.68
C TYR A 173 -4.39 -1.06 -9.58
N CYS A 174 -3.21 -0.75 -9.02
CA CYS A 174 -2.06 -0.20 -9.74
C CYS A 174 -0.89 -1.20 -9.71
N PRO A 175 -0.62 -1.94 -10.79
CA PRO A 175 0.36 -3.03 -10.79
C PRO A 175 1.82 -2.58 -10.75
N THR A 176 2.11 -1.30 -10.98
CA THR A 176 3.49 -0.73 -10.99
C THR A 176 4.48 -1.58 -11.81
N LEU A 177 4.12 -1.96 -13.03
CA LEU A 177 4.84 -2.90 -13.87
C LEU A 177 6.31 -2.52 -14.10
N VAL A 178 6.62 -1.22 -14.15
CA VAL A 178 8.00 -0.71 -14.31
C VAL A 178 8.93 -1.16 -13.18
N VAL A 179 8.42 -1.30 -11.96
CA VAL A 179 9.20 -1.81 -10.83
C VAL A 179 9.56 -3.26 -11.04
N HIS A 180 8.62 -4.07 -11.49
CA HIS A 180 8.85 -5.49 -11.80
C HIS A 180 9.80 -5.68 -12.98
N GLN A 181 9.67 -4.85 -14.01
CA GLN A 181 10.58 -4.84 -15.15
C GLN A 181 12.02 -4.56 -14.72
N ASN A 182 12.23 -3.53 -13.91
CA ASN A 182 13.57 -3.19 -13.40
C ASN A 182 14.13 -4.28 -12.48
N GLN A 183 13.30 -4.89 -11.63
CA GLN A 183 13.72 -6.00 -10.76
C GLN A 183 14.09 -7.27 -11.56
N ALA A 184 13.47 -7.50 -12.69
CA ALA A 184 13.81 -8.61 -13.59
C ALA A 184 15.09 -8.39 -14.39
N GLY A 185 15.77 -7.25 -14.25
CA GLY A 185 16.96 -6.91 -15.03
C GLY A 185 16.67 -6.66 -16.52
N ILE A 186 15.41 -6.54 -16.88
CA ILE A 186 14.99 -6.17 -18.24
C ILE A 186 15.10 -4.64 -18.31
N GLY A 187 16.35 -4.15 -18.47
CA GLY A 187 16.61 -2.74 -18.72
C GLY A 187 15.89 -2.30 -20.00
N LEU A 188 15.36 -1.09 -20.01
CA LEU A 188 15.05 -0.41 -21.24
C LEU A 188 16.40 -0.30 -21.97
N GLN A 189 16.62 -1.10 -23.00
CA GLN A 189 17.66 -0.82 -23.97
C GLN A 189 17.20 0.42 -24.70
N GLU A 190 17.94 1.51 -24.50
CA GLU A 190 17.78 2.73 -25.28
C GLU A 190 18.03 2.48 -26.77
#